data_563a6ac54470d7b74cc475a5553495e9
#
_entry.id   563a6ac54470d7b74cc475a5553495e9
#
_cell.length_a   1.000
_cell.length_b   1.000
_cell.length_c   1.000
_cell.angle_alpha   90.00
_cell.angle_beta   90.00
_cell.angle_gamma   90.00
#
_symmetry.space_group_name_H-M   'P 1'
#
loop_
_entity.id
_entity.type
_entity.pdbx_description
1 polymer ?
#
loop_
_entity_poly.entity_id
_entity_poly.type
_entity_poly.pdbx_seq_one_letter_code
_entity_poly.pdbx_strand_id
1 'polypeptide(L)'
;MESLQHIICQKHELLARETFSRRTINYSEDMPADQKDRYIHYLVDKVNELDLDKRAMELAVEEFQGIHDNVLQQLAELQRSIAEIKAENAEMRQEICNEKEKRKRAEAKARKLDQQLKYAQKNKFGDKCQRSRKDKDKEEDADREDEKDRFDGTDGTVSTKSVQEDSTEGHSVKEKKERDVSRRPAKYDTMSVEGTPVFHPTDDSKVPGRIIERKSVKVYSFKTCLVEEQFDMVHYVEPGKKPKWGYFPTCGHPDVVTKFEGTKATPEFLQALAYEVYVKNVTFGLLHQWLTDLGMTISKNTLHNWLRKGKKYLDKLIVVLKSIALEKDSIVNCDETWCKVRKYDRYKKCYIWVLVNKAEKIAIFFYEDGSRGRDVLTHFLGDAELKSIMTDGYNAYVFIGDELKSAQFKDTVHQICMAHAMAKFAKAANPGGDKAALPFWDDMQLFYKLEERYDEEGISPEERVRRRQSLETKEIMIRLRSRLDMELAKDEPERSSYLTEALNYLKKFWYGIFAYQKNGNYPIDNNIAERTIRKLTTQRNNSLHYGSDEGVGMAVTYHSVISTVRLHGMSCWNYLGAFFKKIFNGCRDFLSLTPGNIGMAYANR
;
A
#
# COMPACT_ATOMS: atom_id res chain seq x y z
N MET A 1 24.49 26.83 9.27
CA MET A 1 25.50 27.92 9.11
C MET A 1 26.94 27.45 9.36
N GLU A 2 27.19 26.66 10.41
CA GLU A 2 28.56 26.13 10.68
C GLU A 2 29.13 25.24 9.55
N SER A 3 28.32 24.50 8.82
CA SER A 3 28.78 23.62 7.73
C SER A 3 29.27 24.39 6.48
N LEU A 4 28.66 25.53 6.17
CA LEU A 4 29.06 26.35 5.01
C LEU A 4 30.35 27.12 5.28
N GLN A 5 30.53 27.69 6.48
CA GLN A 5 31.77 28.31 6.92
C GLN A 5 32.93 27.30 6.94
N HIS A 6 32.64 26.04 7.35
CA HIS A 6 33.66 24.99 7.36
C HIS A 6 34.11 24.59 5.94
N ILE A 7 33.18 24.53 4.98
CA ILE A 7 33.48 24.22 3.57
C ILE A 7 34.28 25.38 2.91
N ILE A 8 33.95 26.64 3.22
CA ILE A 8 34.67 27.79 2.72
C ILE A 8 36.10 27.83 3.29
N CYS A 9 36.28 27.55 4.59
CA CYS A 9 37.59 27.45 5.21
C CYS A 9 38.42 26.29 4.62
N GLN A 10 37.84 25.10 4.41
CA GLN A 10 38.55 23.97 3.80
C GLN A 10 39.00 24.26 2.36
N LYS A 11 38.16 24.93 1.56
CA LYS A 11 38.53 25.32 0.19
C LYS A 11 39.62 26.40 0.20
N HIS A 12 39.60 27.34 1.13
CA HIS A 12 40.64 28.35 1.31
C HIS A 12 41.98 27.73 1.69
N GLU A 13 42.01 26.76 2.60
CA GLU A 13 43.23 26.03 2.97
C GLU A 13 43.77 25.16 1.83
N LEU A 14 42.91 24.54 1.03
CA LEU A 14 43.28 23.73 -0.14
C LEU A 14 43.90 24.61 -1.25
N LEU A 15 43.30 25.76 -1.56
CA LEU A 15 43.80 26.71 -2.53
C LEU A 15 45.12 27.36 -2.07
N ALA A 16 45.26 27.67 -0.78
CA ALA A 16 46.51 28.16 -0.20
C ALA A 16 47.62 27.11 -0.27
N ARG A 17 47.32 25.83 -0.04
CA ARG A 17 48.30 24.73 -0.15
C ARG A 17 48.69 24.42 -1.59
N GLU A 18 47.76 24.47 -2.55
CA GLU A 18 48.08 24.25 -3.96
C GLU A 18 48.93 25.40 -4.58
N THR A 19 48.73 26.64 -4.17
CA THR A 19 49.53 27.76 -4.63
C THR A 19 50.95 27.77 -4.02
N PHE A 20 51.13 27.25 -2.80
CA PHE A 20 52.44 27.15 -2.15
C PHE A 20 53.26 25.92 -2.61
N SER A 21 52.69 24.90 -3.18
CA SER A 21 53.41 23.69 -3.59
C SER A 21 54.04 23.77 -4.98
N ARG A 22 53.74 24.79 -5.76
CA ARG A 22 54.29 24.96 -7.11
C ARG A 22 55.30 26.11 -7.17
N ARG A 23 56.56 25.74 -7.07
CA ARG A 23 57.82 26.48 -7.27
C ARG A 23 58.44 27.12 -6.03
N THR A 24 59.27 26.36 -5.35
CA THR A 24 60.44 26.89 -4.69
C THR A 24 61.42 27.41 -5.76
N ILE A 25 61.32 28.69 -6.09
CA ILE A 25 62.36 29.35 -6.83
C ILE A 25 63.40 29.72 -5.78
N ASN A 26 64.57 29.08 -5.80
CA ASN A 26 65.66 29.36 -4.93
C ASN A 26 66.19 30.78 -5.32
N TYR A 27 65.91 31.73 -4.46
CA TYR A 27 66.58 33.07 -4.54
C TYR A 27 68.05 32.89 -4.11
N SER A 28 68.97 33.13 -5.01
CA SER A 28 70.41 33.21 -4.68
C SER A 28 70.80 34.64 -4.69
N GLU A 29 71.60 35.04 -3.72
CA GLU A 29 72.16 36.40 -3.63
C GLU A 29 73.08 36.79 -4.84
N ASP A 30 73.54 35.79 -5.56
CA ASP A 30 74.45 35.93 -6.74
C ASP A 30 73.68 36.06 -8.08
N MET A 31 72.38 36.29 -8.10
CA MET A 31 71.62 36.51 -9.32
C MET A 31 72.01 37.86 -10.01
N PRO A 32 72.19 37.88 -11.36
CA PRO A 32 72.43 39.11 -12.10
C PRO A 32 71.31 40.14 -11.92
N ALA A 33 71.64 41.44 -11.96
CA ALA A 33 70.68 42.51 -11.65
C ALA A 33 69.46 42.51 -12.58
N ASP A 34 69.62 42.21 -13.86
CA ASP A 34 68.56 42.13 -14.86
C ASP A 34 67.58 40.94 -14.61
N GLN A 35 68.07 39.88 -13.99
CA GLN A 35 67.21 38.76 -13.59
C GLN A 35 66.46 39.08 -12.28
N LYS A 36 67.06 39.82 -11.36
CA LYS A 36 66.39 40.30 -10.15
C LYS A 36 65.23 41.23 -10.49
N ASP A 37 65.43 42.14 -11.44
CA ASP A 37 64.41 43.10 -11.88
C ASP A 37 63.25 42.38 -12.57
N ARG A 38 63.48 41.39 -13.43
CA ARG A 38 62.44 40.57 -14.05
C ARG A 38 61.63 39.73 -13.02
N TYR A 39 62.31 39.23 -12.00
CA TYR A 39 61.66 38.50 -10.92
C TYR A 39 60.84 39.43 -10.03
N ILE A 40 61.29 40.66 -9.75
CA ILE A 40 60.49 41.63 -9.02
C ILE A 40 59.23 42.01 -9.82
N HIS A 41 59.35 42.27 -11.14
CA HIS A 41 58.19 42.54 -11.98
C HIS A 41 57.22 41.39 -11.99
N TYR A 42 57.66 40.12 -12.11
CA TYR A 42 56.83 38.95 -12.02
C TYR A 42 56.09 38.84 -10.67
N LEU A 43 56.76 39.11 -9.56
CA LEU A 43 56.15 39.14 -8.24
C LEU A 43 55.12 40.26 -8.08
N VAL A 44 55.36 41.42 -8.61
CA VAL A 44 54.44 42.59 -8.61
C VAL A 44 53.16 42.21 -9.42
N ASP A 45 53.35 41.66 -10.63
CA ASP A 45 52.23 41.23 -11.45
C ASP A 45 51.39 40.12 -10.73
N LYS A 46 52.06 39.18 -10.06
CA LYS A 46 51.38 38.10 -9.29
C LYS A 46 50.65 38.64 -8.06
N VAL A 47 51.21 39.65 -7.38
CA VAL A 47 50.51 40.32 -6.26
C VAL A 47 49.27 41.06 -6.76
N ASN A 48 49.37 41.76 -7.91
CA ASN A 48 48.25 42.46 -8.52
C ASN A 48 47.12 41.48 -8.96
N GLU A 49 47.49 40.32 -9.54
CA GLU A 49 46.53 39.24 -9.90
C GLU A 49 45.79 38.70 -8.66
N LEU A 50 46.54 38.44 -7.57
CA LEU A 50 45.96 37.97 -6.31
C LEU A 50 45.06 39.02 -5.64
N ASP A 51 45.36 40.30 -5.78
CA ASP A 51 44.54 41.41 -5.24
C ASP A 51 43.21 41.55 -6.02
N LEU A 52 43.26 41.35 -7.35
CA LEU A 52 42.06 41.29 -8.19
C LEU A 52 41.17 40.06 -7.83
N ASP A 53 41.78 38.89 -7.65
CA ASP A 53 41.04 37.67 -7.25
C ASP A 53 40.41 37.83 -5.86
N LYS A 54 41.13 38.48 -4.93
CA LYS A 54 40.61 38.80 -3.60
C LYS A 54 39.39 39.72 -3.67
N ARG A 55 39.45 40.81 -4.47
CA ARG A 55 38.31 41.74 -4.64
C ARG A 55 37.12 41.05 -5.30
N ALA A 56 37.35 40.18 -6.31
CA ALA A 56 36.30 39.41 -6.94
C ALA A 56 35.60 38.46 -5.93
N MET A 57 36.37 37.86 -5.02
CA MET A 57 35.85 36.98 -3.99
C MET A 57 35.07 37.76 -2.90
N GLU A 58 35.51 38.96 -2.52
CA GLU A 58 34.80 39.85 -1.60
C GLU A 58 33.44 40.26 -2.17
N LEU A 59 33.35 40.65 -3.45
CA LEU A 59 32.09 40.96 -4.13
C LEU A 59 31.17 39.75 -4.22
N ALA A 60 31.69 38.57 -4.50
CA ALA A 60 30.90 37.34 -4.53
C ALA A 60 30.32 36.96 -3.14
N VAL A 61 31.05 37.21 -2.07
CA VAL A 61 30.59 37.03 -0.69
C VAL A 61 29.45 37.98 -0.34
N GLU A 62 29.57 39.26 -0.73
CA GLU A 62 28.50 40.26 -0.52
C GLU A 62 27.22 39.89 -1.28
N GLU A 63 27.33 39.44 -2.54
CA GLU A 63 26.17 38.96 -3.33
C GLU A 63 25.50 37.73 -2.68
N PHE A 64 26.30 36.77 -2.21
CA PHE A 64 25.80 35.60 -1.49
C PHE A 64 25.11 35.95 -0.17
N GLN A 65 25.62 36.93 0.57
CA GLN A 65 24.97 37.44 1.78
C GLN A 65 23.61 38.05 1.47
N GLY A 66 23.51 38.87 0.41
CA GLY A 66 22.23 39.43 -0.02
C GLY A 66 21.19 38.38 -0.43
N ILE A 67 21.61 37.33 -1.14
CA ILE A 67 20.72 36.18 -1.49
C ILE A 67 20.30 35.44 -0.24
N HIS A 68 21.20 35.19 0.69
CA HIS A 68 20.92 34.50 1.95
C HIS A 68 19.87 35.24 2.78
N ASP A 69 20.02 36.56 2.93
CA ASP A 69 19.10 37.40 3.71
C ASP A 69 17.68 37.42 3.08
N ASN A 70 17.62 37.50 1.74
CA ASN A 70 16.36 37.41 1.01
C ASN A 70 15.65 36.05 1.24
N VAL A 71 16.40 34.94 1.17
CA VAL A 71 15.86 33.60 1.44
C VAL A 71 15.34 33.46 2.88
N LEU A 72 16.06 34.03 3.86
CA LEU A 72 15.61 34.04 5.25
C LEU A 72 14.32 34.85 5.44
N GLN A 73 14.17 35.97 4.74
CA GLN A 73 12.95 36.77 4.77
C GLN A 73 11.76 36.01 4.18
N GLN A 74 11.93 35.39 3.00
CA GLN A 74 10.90 34.56 2.38
C GLN A 74 10.49 33.38 3.26
N LEU A 75 11.44 32.76 3.95
CA LEU A 75 11.18 31.66 4.88
C LEU A 75 10.36 32.12 6.09
N ALA A 76 10.60 33.31 6.60
CA ALA A 76 9.83 33.91 7.69
C ALA A 76 8.40 34.26 7.26
N GLU A 77 8.19 34.73 6.04
CA GLU A 77 6.86 34.99 5.47
C GLU A 77 6.06 33.70 5.28
N LEU A 78 6.70 32.66 4.72
CA LEU A 78 6.09 31.34 4.58
C LEU A 78 5.69 30.73 5.93
N GLN A 79 6.52 30.89 6.95
CA GLN A 79 6.20 30.42 8.30
C GLN A 79 4.98 31.14 8.90
N ARG A 80 4.81 32.44 8.65
CA ARG A 80 3.61 33.19 9.06
C ARG A 80 2.38 32.68 8.33
N SER A 81 2.42 32.54 7.01
CA SER A 81 1.29 32.01 6.23
C SER A 81 0.88 30.59 6.66
N ILE A 82 1.86 29.73 6.98
CA ILE A 82 1.57 28.39 7.53
C ILE A 82 0.87 28.48 8.90
N ALA A 83 1.26 29.44 9.74
CA ALA A 83 0.62 29.63 11.05
C ALA A 83 -0.83 30.12 10.90
N GLU A 84 -1.09 31.04 9.99
CA GLU A 84 -2.43 31.54 9.66
C GLU A 84 -3.34 30.42 9.12
N ILE A 85 -2.87 29.66 8.14
CA ILE A 85 -3.63 28.49 7.60
C ILE A 85 -3.90 27.45 8.68
N LYS A 86 -2.98 27.23 9.63
CA LYS A 86 -3.21 26.32 10.75
C LYS A 86 -4.30 26.84 11.70
N ALA A 87 -4.35 28.14 11.94
CA ALA A 87 -5.39 28.74 12.76
C ALA A 87 -6.76 28.64 12.11
N GLU A 88 -6.89 29.01 10.83
CA GLU A 88 -8.13 28.88 10.05
C GLU A 88 -8.63 27.40 10.00
N ASN A 89 -7.72 26.46 9.80
CA ASN A 89 -8.06 25.05 9.83
C ASN A 89 -8.53 24.57 11.20
N ALA A 90 -8.04 25.15 12.29
CA ALA A 90 -8.50 24.83 13.64
C ALA A 90 -9.92 25.36 13.88
N GLU A 91 -10.24 26.57 13.43
CA GLU A 91 -11.58 27.15 13.50
C GLU A 91 -12.59 26.35 12.67
N MET A 92 -12.26 26.03 11.42
CA MET A 92 -13.12 25.18 10.57
C MET A 92 -13.39 23.81 11.18
N ARG A 93 -12.38 23.19 11.81
CA ARG A 93 -12.57 21.90 12.50
C ARG A 93 -13.55 22.03 13.68
N GLN A 94 -13.51 23.15 14.38
CA GLN A 94 -14.41 23.40 15.51
C GLN A 94 -15.85 23.65 15.04
N GLU A 95 -16.04 24.37 13.93
CA GLU A 95 -17.34 24.55 13.29
C GLU A 95 -17.93 23.22 12.79
N ILE A 96 -17.12 22.40 12.10
CA ILE A 96 -17.53 21.06 11.67
C ILE A 96 -17.93 20.18 12.86
N CYS A 97 -17.20 20.26 13.96
CA CYS A 97 -17.54 19.53 15.18
C CYS A 97 -18.89 19.96 15.75
N ASN A 98 -19.15 21.27 15.82
CA ASN A 98 -20.40 21.85 16.30
C ASN A 98 -21.59 21.48 15.39
N GLU A 99 -21.40 21.52 14.07
CA GLU A 99 -22.43 21.09 13.09
C GLU A 99 -22.71 19.58 13.17
N LYS A 100 -21.67 18.75 13.36
CA LYS A 100 -21.85 17.31 13.60
C LYS A 100 -22.65 17.01 14.85
N GLU A 101 -22.43 17.76 15.93
CA GLU A 101 -23.24 17.61 17.15
C GLU A 101 -24.70 18.01 16.95
N LYS A 102 -24.96 19.15 16.28
CA LYS A 102 -26.32 19.59 15.95
C LYS A 102 -27.04 18.53 15.10
N ARG A 103 -26.35 17.99 14.11
CA ARG A 103 -26.89 16.92 13.25
C ARG A 103 -27.20 15.65 14.04
N LYS A 104 -26.29 15.20 14.92
CA LYS A 104 -26.54 14.04 15.80
C LYS A 104 -27.78 14.25 16.70
N ARG A 105 -27.96 15.45 17.27
CA ARG A 105 -29.14 15.79 18.06
C ARG A 105 -30.42 15.77 17.23
N ALA A 106 -30.38 16.28 15.99
CA ALA A 106 -31.52 16.26 15.08
C ALA A 106 -31.88 14.83 14.65
N GLU A 107 -30.90 14.00 14.32
CA GLU A 107 -31.09 12.59 13.97
C GLU A 107 -31.63 11.76 15.13
N ALA A 108 -31.14 11.99 16.35
CA ALA A 108 -31.68 11.35 17.56
C ALA A 108 -33.16 11.73 17.81
N LYS A 109 -33.52 13.01 17.56
CA LYS A 109 -34.90 13.47 17.65
C LYS A 109 -35.81 12.87 16.58
N ALA A 110 -35.30 12.76 15.35
CA ALA A 110 -36.00 12.11 14.23
C ALA A 110 -36.27 10.62 14.50
N ARG A 111 -35.27 9.89 15.04
CA ARG A 111 -35.43 8.47 15.42
C ARG A 111 -36.45 8.26 16.54
N LYS A 112 -36.47 9.17 17.56
CA LYS A 112 -37.50 9.14 18.61
C LYS A 112 -38.91 9.33 18.05
N LEU A 113 -39.06 10.27 17.12
CA LEU A 113 -40.33 10.52 16.44
C LEU A 113 -40.77 9.35 15.57
N ASP A 114 -39.83 8.71 14.84
CA ASP A 114 -40.10 7.51 14.02
C ASP A 114 -40.53 6.30 14.86
N GLN A 115 -39.88 6.09 16.02
CA GLN A 115 -40.31 5.07 16.99
C GLN A 115 -41.71 5.36 17.57
N GLN A 116 -42.00 6.62 17.89
CA GLN A 116 -43.34 7.02 18.38
C GLN A 116 -44.39 6.83 17.25
N LEU A 117 -44.03 7.10 16.01
CA LEU A 117 -44.92 6.91 14.87
C LEU A 117 -45.20 5.43 14.62
N LYS A 118 -44.18 4.57 14.68
CA LYS A 118 -44.32 3.12 14.55
C LYS A 118 -45.14 2.53 15.70
N TYR A 119 -44.94 3.02 16.93
CA TYR A 119 -45.73 2.62 18.08
C TYR A 119 -47.22 3.06 17.97
N ALA A 120 -47.47 4.29 17.51
CA ALA A 120 -48.78 4.80 17.24
C ALA A 120 -49.50 4.07 16.08
N GLN A 121 -48.78 3.73 15.01
CA GLN A 121 -49.29 2.91 13.90
C GLN A 121 -49.62 1.48 14.35
N LYS A 122 -48.76 0.84 15.17
CA LYS A 122 -48.99 -0.49 15.71
C LYS A 122 -50.23 -0.54 16.62
N ASN A 123 -50.48 0.53 17.40
CA ASN A 123 -51.65 0.67 18.25
C ASN A 123 -52.94 1.03 17.47
N LYS A 124 -52.82 1.69 16.32
CA LYS A 124 -53.95 2.11 15.48
C LYS A 124 -54.40 1.05 14.46
N PHE A 125 -53.50 0.19 14.06
CA PHE A 125 -53.71 -0.84 13.01
C PHE A 125 -53.35 -2.26 13.47
N GLY A 126 -53.27 -2.52 14.78
CA GLY A 126 -53.08 -3.86 15.32
C GLY A 126 -54.24 -4.75 14.98
N ASP A 127 -54.10 -5.59 13.99
CA ASP A 127 -55.09 -6.52 13.49
C ASP A 127 -55.43 -7.57 14.51
N LYS A 128 -56.73 -7.64 14.80
CA LYS A 128 -57.37 -8.86 15.24
C LYS A 128 -57.57 -9.79 14.02
N CYS A 129 -56.62 -10.64 13.74
CA CYS A 129 -56.87 -11.86 12.96
C CYS A 129 -55.71 -12.86 13.06
N GLN A 130 -55.95 -13.90 13.89
CA GLN A 130 -55.33 -15.20 13.69
C GLN A 130 -55.77 -15.77 12.35
N ARG A 131 -54.84 -16.11 11.46
CA ARG A 131 -54.87 -17.35 10.66
C ARG A 131 -53.56 -17.53 9.89
N SER A 132 -53.04 -18.74 10.03
CA SER A 132 -51.88 -19.37 9.39
C SER A 132 -51.83 -19.20 7.86
N ARG A 133 -50.64 -18.89 7.31
CA ARG A 133 -50.18 -19.41 6.03
C ARG A 133 -48.70 -19.76 6.11
N LYS A 134 -48.42 -20.99 5.74
CA LYS A 134 -47.12 -21.64 5.65
C LYS A 134 -46.30 -21.11 4.47
N ASP A 135 -45.01 -21.07 4.71
CA ASP A 135 -43.92 -21.40 3.80
C ASP A 135 -43.98 -20.92 2.34
N LYS A 136 -43.28 -19.85 2.06
CA LYS A 136 -42.37 -19.61 0.91
C LYS A 136 -41.93 -18.19 0.99
N ASP A 137 -40.67 -17.98 1.30
CA ASP A 137 -39.83 -16.78 1.10
C ASP A 137 -38.78 -16.67 2.22
N LYS A 138 -37.87 -17.66 2.24
CA LYS A 138 -36.71 -17.63 3.17
C LYS A 138 -35.36 -17.49 2.50
N GLU A 139 -35.29 -17.19 1.22
CA GLU A 139 -33.97 -17.07 0.53
C GLU A 139 -33.56 -15.67 0.11
N GLU A 140 -34.43 -14.66 0.19
CA GLU A 140 -34.06 -13.28 -0.23
C GLU A 140 -33.72 -12.32 0.91
N ASP A 141 -34.00 -12.65 2.18
CA ASP A 141 -33.76 -11.72 3.31
C ASP A 141 -32.37 -11.87 3.98
N ALA A 142 -31.62 -12.93 3.69
CA ALA A 142 -30.27 -13.11 4.25
C ALA A 142 -29.23 -12.10 3.72
N ASP A 143 -29.45 -11.54 2.53
CA ASP A 143 -28.53 -10.59 1.91
C ASP A 143 -28.73 -9.12 2.37
N ARG A 144 -29.82 -8.82 3.07
CA ARG A 144 -30.11 -7.44 3.53
C ARG A 144 -29.62 -7.11 4.92
N GLU A 145 -29.37 -8.08 5.78
CA GLU A 145 -28.89 -7.85 7.15
C GLU A 145 -27.39 -7.56 7.23
N ASP A 146 -26.60 -8.02 6.27
CA ASP A 146 -25.15 -7.83 6.25
C ASP A 146 -24.67 -6.40 5.87
N GLU A 147 -25.56 -5.53 5.37
CA GLU A 147 -25.22 -4.14 5.02
C GLU A 147 -25.18 -3.18 6.22
N LYS A 148 -25.70 -3.59 7.38
CA LYS A 148 -25.83 -2.69 8.54
C LYS A 148 -24.66 -2.73 9.52
N ASP A 149 -23.75 -3.69 9.43
CA ASP A 149 -22.78 -3.97 10.48
C ASP A 149 -21.35 -3.47 10.22
N ARG A 150 -21.12 -2.65 9.22
CA ARG A 150 -19.80 -2.02 9.05
C ARG A 150 -19.86 -0.56 9.47
N PHE A 151 -19.21 -0.28 10.59
CA PHE A 151 -18.86 1.05 11.05
C PHE A 151 -18.06 1.76 9.95
N ASP A 152 -18.75 2.58 9.16
CA ASP A 152 -18.14 3.53 8.25
C ASP A 152 -18.03 4.88 8.96
N GLY A 153 -16.86 5.10 9.52
CA GLY A 153 -16.45 6.40 10.02
C GLY A 153 -15.75 7.17 8.93
N THR A 154 -16.46 7.68 7.94
CA THR A 154 -15.95 8.76 7.10
C THR A 154 -17.07 9.54 6.45
N ASP A 155 -17.03 10.71 6.74
CA ASP A 155 -17.37 12.04 6.28
C ASP A 155 -17.94 12.14 4.86
N GLY A 156 -19.03 12.95 4.85
CA GLY A 156 -19.78 13.24 3.67
C GLY A 156 -19.03 14.05 2.63
N THR A 157 -19.41 13.85 1.41
CA THR A 157 -19.28 14.85 0.35
C THR A 157 -20.55 14.98 -0.46
N VAL A 158 -20.86 16.21 -0.63
CA VAL A 158 -21.97 16.88 -1.31
C VAL A 158 -22.26 16.32 -2.69
N SER A 159 -23.53 16.00 -2.90
CA SER A 159 -24.16 15.78 -4.19
C SER A 159 -24.40 17.11 -4.90
N THR A 160 -23.90 17.27 -6.10
CA THR A 160 -24.46 18.18 -7.09
C THR A 160 -25.05 17.38 -8.24
N LYS A 161 -26.37 17.49 -8.35
CA LYS A 161 -27.13 17.07 -9.51
C LYS A 161 -26.86 18.04 -10.66
N SER A 162 -26.61 17.52 -11.84
CA SER A 162 -27.05 18.17 -13.08
C SER A 162 -27.67 17.13 -14.01
N VAL A 163 -28.93 17.39 -14.29
CA VAL A 163 -29.78 16.75 -15.27
C VAL A 163 -29.34 17.26 -16.64
N GLN A 164 -29.23 16.38 -17.61
CA GLN A 164 -29.75 16.64 -18.97
C GLN A 164 -29.95 15.34 -19.73
N GLU A 165 -31.16 15.22 -20.22
CA GLU A 165 -31.66 14.30 -21.23
C GLU A 165 -31.03 14.61 -22.60
N ASP A 166 -30.82 13.66 -23.47
CA ASP A 166 -31.66 13.49 -24.65
C ASP A 166 -31.22 12.33 -25.56
N SER A 167 -32.19 11.60 -25.98
CA SER A 167 -32.60 11.02 -27.29
C SER A 167 -31.64 10.13 -28.08
N THR A 168 -32.10 8.91 -28.18
CA THR A 168 -32.53 8.10 -29.36
C THR A 168 -31.59 7.90 -30.56
N GLU A 169 -31.64 6.64 -30.98
CA GLU A 169 -31.61 6.06 -32.32
C GLU A 169 -30.30 5.48 -32.87
N GLY A 170 -30.42 4.23 -33.31
CA GLY A 170 -29.77 3.75 -34.51
C GLY A 170 -29.07 2.40 -34.42
N HIS A 171 -29.82 1.30 -34.45
CA HIS A 171 -29.29 0.00 -34.86
C HIS A 171 -28.77 0.06 -36.29
N SER A 172 -27.50 -0.18 -36.53
CA SER A 172 -27.01 -0.66 -37.81
C SER A 172 -26.02 -1.82 -37.59
N VAL A 173 -26.42 -2.97 -38.06
CA VAL A 173 -25.60 -4.15 -38.28
C VAL A 173 -24.47 -3.78 -39.23
N LYS A 174 -23.21 -3.82 -38.78
CA LYS A 174 -22.05 -3.68 -39.66
C LYS A 174 -21.41 -5.04 -39.88
N GLU A 175 -21.44 -5.44 -41.16
CA GLU A 175 -20.75 -6.58 -41.74
C GLU A 175 -19.28 -6.63 -41.32
N LYS A 176 -18.79 -7.86 -41.05
CA LYS A 176 -17.38 -8.15 -40.83
C LYS A 176 -16.57 -7.90 -42.10
N LYS A 177 -15.92 -6.74 -42.19
CA LYS A 177 -14.83 -6.55 -43.17
C LYS A 177 -13.62 -7.34 -42.73
N GLU A 178 -13.10 -8.16 -43.63
CA GLU A 178 -11.78 -8.81 -43.52
C GLU A 178 -10.71 -7.79 -43.15
N ARG A 179 -9.96 -8.06 -42.11
CA ARG A 179 -8.89 -7.18 -41.64
C ARG A 179 -7.66 -7.35 -42.53
N ASP A 180 -7.43 -6.34 -43.33
CA ASP A 180 -6.16 -6.15 -44.01
C ASP A 180 -5.02 -6.11 -42.94
N VAL A 181 -4.10 -7.08 -43.04
CA VAL A 181 -2.93 -7.22 -42.15
C VAL A 181 -1.80 -6.33 -42.66
N SER A 182 -2.12 -5.08 -43.05
CA SER A 182 -1.08 -4.10 -43.29
C SER A 182 -0.46 -3.68 -41.95
N ARG A 183 0.86 -3.76 -41.89
CA ARG A 183 1.74 -3.51 -40.74
C ARG A 183 1.27 -2.33 -39.90
N ARG A 184 0.60 -2.60 -38.78
CA ARG A 184 0.40 -1.57 -37.77
C ARG A 184 1.77 -1.15 -37.23
N PRO A 185 2.06 0.15 -37.13
CA PRO A 185 3.28 0.60 -36.48
C PRO A 185 3.41 -0.05 -35.12
N ALA A 186 4.63 -0.45 -34.74
CA ALA A 186 4.85 -1.13 -33.49
C ALA A 186 4.22 -0.31 -32.36
N LYS A 187 3.47 -0.97 -31.48
CA LYS A 187 2.61 -0.36 -30.42
C LYS A 187 3.32 0.69 -29.56
N TYR A 188 4.65 0.74 -29.60
CA TYR A 188 5.52 1.63 -28.83
C TYR A 188 6.14 2.77 -29.64
N ASP A 189 5.93 2.85 -30.95
CA ASP A 189 6.57 3.87 -31.80
C ASP A 189 6.00 5.29 -31.58
N THR A 190 4.81 5.38 -30.97
CA THR A 190 4.15 6.64 -30.61
C THR A 190 4.52 7.16 -29.22
N MET A 191 5.35 6.43 -28.46
CA MET A 191 5.77 6.86 -27.12
C MET A 191 6.94 7.84 -27.21
N SER A 192 6.85 8.93 -26.46
CA SER A 192 7.91 9.93 -26.34
C SER A 192 7.94 10.57 -24.95
N VAL A 193 9.07 11.20 -24.63
CA VAL A 193 9.26 12.07 -23.48
C VAL A 193 9.80 13.40 -24.01
N GLU A 194 9.27 14.53 -23.52
CA GLU A 194 9.79 15.83 -23.85
C GLU A 194 11.19 16.02 -23.23
N GLY A 195 12.13 16.54 -24.01
CA GLY A 195 13.50 16.78 -23.61
C GLY A 195 14.52 16.05 -24.49
N THR A 196 15.79 16.25 -24.19
CA THR A 196 16.89 15.59 -24.94
C THR A 196 17.07 14.17 -24.44
N PRO A 197 16.94 13.14 -25.32
CA PRO A 197 17.18 11.77 -24.94
C PRO A 197 18.65 11.52 -24.58
N VAL A 198 18.90 10.66 -23.61
CA VAL A 198 20.25 10.18 -23.30
C VAL A 198 20.61 9.10 -24.32
N PHE A 199 21.56 9.41 -25.19
CA PHE A 199 21.99 8.49 -26.25
C PHE A 199 23.15 7.61 -25.78
N HIS A 200 23.04 6.30 -26.01
CA HIS A 200 24.06 5.31 -25.70
C HIS A 200 24.60 4.72 -27.02
N PRO A 201 25.76 5.20 -27.53
CA PRO A 201 26.32 4.71 -28.77
C PRO A 201 26.91 3.31 -28.64
N THR A 202 26.89 2.57 -29.73
CA THR A 202 27.61 1.28 -29.84
C THR A 202 29.06 1.52 -30.25
N ASP A 203 29.97 0.78 -29.64
CA ASP A 203 31.38 0.73 -30.02
C ASP A 203 31.60 -0.30 -31.12
N ASP A 204 31.81 0.15 -32.33
CA ASP A 204 31.97 -0.70 -33.52
C ASP A 204 33.17 -1.65 -33.40
N SER A 205 34.20 -1.28 -32.67
CA SER A 205 35.40 -2.10 -32.47
C SER A 205 35.11 -3.38 -31.67
N LYS A 206 34.03 -3.42 -30.89
CA LYS A 206 33.60 -4.56 -30.08
C LYS A 206 32.61 -5.47 -30.79
N VAL A 207 32.16 -5.11 -32.01
CA VAL A 207 31.21 -5.93 -32.76
C VAL A 207 31.94 -7.13 -33.34
N PRO A 208 31.56 -8.38 -33.01
CA PRO A 208 32.31 -9.58 -33.39
C PRO A 208 32.03 -10.05 -34.85
N GLY A 209 31.74 -9.11 -35.76
CA GLY A 209 31.44 -9.44 -37.14
C GLY A 209 31.01 -8.24 -37.97
N ARG A 210 30.57 -8.47 -39.21
CA ARG A 210 30.16 -7.44 -40.15
C ARG A 210 28.79 -6.85 -39.73
N ILE A 211 28.72 -5.52 -39.57
CA ILE A 211 27.48 -4.79 -39.37
C ILE A 211 26.66 -4.79 -40.67
N ILE A 212 25.41 -5.19 -40.59
CA ILE A 212 24.47 -5.22 -41.71
C ILE A 212 23.54 -4.00 -41.65
N GLU A 213 23.03 -3.66 -40.45
CA GLU A 213 22.04 -2.62 -40.26
C GLU A 213 22.17 -2.02 -38.85
N ARG A 214 21.70 -0.78 -38.66
CA ARG A 214 21.60 -0.11 -37.36
C ARG A 214 20.16 0.34 -37.08
N LYS A 215 19.77 0.30 -35.82
CA LYS A 215 18.52 0.93 -35.36
C LYS A 215 18.69 1.45 -33.94
N SER A 216 18.02 2.54 -33.64
CA SER A 216 17.90 3.02 -32.26
C SER A 216 16.75 2.34 -31.53
N VAL A 217 17.02 1.89 -30.31
CA VAL A 217 15.99 1.34 -29.40
C VAL A 217 15.77 2.33 -28.27
N LYS A 218 14.53 2.79 -28.13
CA LYS A 218 14.13 3.71 -27.06
C LYS A 218 13.69 2.93 -25.83
N VAL A 219 14.22 3.31 -24.68
CA VAL A 219 13.87 2.76 -23.36
C VAL A 219 13.58 3.91 -22.42
N TYR A 220 12.53 3.79 -21.60
CA TYR A 220 12.12 4.83 -20.68
C TYR A 220 12.54 4.47 -19.27
N SER A 221 13.28 5.37 -18.62
CA SER A 221 13.74 5.28 -17.23
C SER A 221 13.09 6.33 -16.37
N PHE A 222 12.83 5.99 -15.11
CA PHE A 222 12.36 6.94 -14.11
C PHE A 222 13.45 7.07 -13.02
N LYS A 223 14.04 8.27 -12.95
CA LYS A 223 15.01 8.64 -11.90
C LYS A 223 14.34 9.68 -11.00
N THR A 224 14.88 10.86 -10.87
CA THR A 224 14.24 12.04 -10.27
C THR A 224 13.34 12.77 -11.27
N CYS A 225 13.50 12.48 -12.55
CA CYS A 225 12.68 12.94 -13.68
C CYS A 225 12.50 11.79 -14.68
N LEU A 226 11.57 11.98 -15.63
CA LEU A 226 11.46 11.08 -16.78
C LEU A 226 12.67 11.28 -17.68
N VAL A 227 13.26 10.18 -18.11
CA VAL A 227 14.40 10.16 -19.03
C VAL A 227 14.09 9.19 -20.18
N GLU A 228 14.30 9.66 -21.41
CA GLU A 228 14.34 8.80 -22.59
C GLU A 228 15.79 8.38 -22.82
N GLU A 229 16.09 7.09 -22.66
CA GLU A 229 17.40 6.51 -22.95
C GLU A 229 17.35 5.85 -24.33
N GLN A 230 18.27 6.23 -25.22
CA GLN A 230 18.31 5.74 -26.60
C GLN A 230 19.57 4.94 -26.81
N PHE A 231 19.41 3.66 -27.19
CA PHE A 231 20.51 2.71 -27.42
C PHE A 231 20.71 2.51 -28.92
N ASP A 232 21.95 2.65 -29.37
CA ASP A 232 22.36 2.37 -30.76
C ASP A 232 22.57 0.87 -30.95
N MET A 233 21.62 0.19 -31.62
CA MET A 233 21.65 -1.24 -31.90
C MET A 233 22.19 -1.49 -33.29
N VAL A 234 23.13 -2.44 -33.41
CA VAL A 234 23.70 -2.86 -34.67
C VAL A 234 23.22 -4.24 -35.05
N HIS A 235 22.87 -4.41 -36.33
CA HIS A 235 22.61 -5.70 -36.93
C HIS A 235 23.90 -6.21 -37.56
N TYR A 236 24.48 -7.27 -37.04
CA TYR A 236 25.78 -7.78 -37.42
C TYR A 236 25.76 -9.29 -37.68
N VAL A 237 26.74 -9.77 -38.45
CA VAL A 237 26.91 -11.17 -38.75
C VAL A 237 28.34 -11.62 -38.40
N GLU A 238 28.44 -12.67 -37.61
CA GLU A 238 29.68 -13.37 -37.35
C GLU A 238 29.94 -14.42 -38.45
N PRO A 239 31.19 -14.71 -38.80
CA PRO A 239 31.49 -15.77 -39.77
C PRO A 239 30.83 -17.10 -39.41
N GLY A 240 30.07 -17.68 -40.34
CA GLY A 240 29.36 -18.96 -40.14
C GLY A 240 28.11 -18.93 -39.26
N LYS A 241 27.67 -17.76 -38.78
CA LYS A 241 26.46 -17.62 -37.96
C LYS A 241 25.38 -16.79 -38.67
N LYS A 242 24.15 -16.91 -38.20
CA LYS A 242 23.03 -16.08 -38.66
C LYS A 242 23.16 -14.64 -38.13
N PRO A 243 22.72 -13.63 -38.93
CA PRO A 243 22.68 -12.25 -38.47
C PRO A 243 21.88 -12.08 -37.18
N LYS A 244 22.34 -11.21 -36.29
CA LYS A 244 21.65 -10.87 -35.03
C LYS A 244 21.84 -9.40 -34.66
N TRP A 245 20.88 -8.87 -33.86
CA TRP A 245 21.00 -7.54 -33.30
C TRP A 245 21.82 -7.60 -32.00
N GLY A 246 22.69 -6.60 -31.77
CA GLY A 246 23.48 -6.47 -30.56
C GLY A 246 23.73 -5.00 -30.20
N TYR A 247 24.00 -4.76 -28.94
CA TYR A 247 24.46 -3.49 -28.40
C TYR A 247 25.83 -3.69 -27.78
N PHE A 248 26.78 -2.82 -28.14
CA PHE A 248 28.18 -2.88 -27.69
C PHE A 248 28.57 -1.51 -27.15
N PRO A 249 28.49 -1.28 -25.81
CA PRO A 249 28.62 0.04 -25.24
C PRO A 249 30.03 0.61 -25.38
N THR A 250 30.10 1.94 -25.54
CA THR A 250 31.33 2.69 -25.35
C THR A 250 31.64 2.84 -23.85
N CYS A 251 32.85 3.30 -23.50
CA CYS A 251 33.25 3.50 -22.11
C CYS A 251 32.28 4.48 -21.38
N GLY A 252 31.86 4.12 -20.17
CA GLY A 252 30.96 4.93 -19.36
C GLY A 252 29.45 4.74 -19.63
N HIS A 253 29.08 3.91 -20.61
CA HIS A 253 27.69 3.56 -20.91
C HIS A 253 27.29 2.20 -20.36
N PRO A 254 25.96 1.94 -20.16
CA PRO A 254 25.46 0.64 -19.68
C PRO A 254 25.88 -0.53 -20.57
N ASP A 255 26.21 -1.66 -19.97
CA ASP A 255 26.60 -2.88 -20.70
C ASP A 255 25.46 -3.56 -21.45
N VAL A 256 24.21 -3.27 -21.09
CA VAL A 256 23.00 -3.85 -21.66
C VAL A 256 21.92 -2.79 -21.86
N VAL A 257 20.99 -3.05 -22.79
CA VAL A 257 19.77 -2.26 -22.95
C VAL A 257 18.91 -2.44 -21.69
N THR A 258 18.81 -1.40 -20.86
CA THR A 258 18.17 -1.44 -19.53
C THR A 258 16.65 -1.37 -19.61
N LYS A 259 16.01 -2.35 -20.25
CA LYS A 259 14.55 -2.45 -20.30
C LYS A 259 14.07 -3.75 -19.65
N PHE A 260 12.97 -3.67 -18.89
CA PHE A 260 12.33 -4.86 -18.36
C PHE A 260 11.70 -5.67 -19.49
N GLU A 261 11.78 -7.00 -19.42
CA GLU A 261 11.35 -7.93 -20.47
C GLU A 261 9.91 -7.64 -20.95
N GLY A 262 9.75 -7.49 -22.24
CA GLY A 262 8.46 -7.21 -22.88
C GLY A 262 7.89 -5.81 -22.60
N THR A 263 8.74 -4.87 -22.17
CA THR A 263 8.40 -3.46 -21.96
C THR A 263 9.40 -2.54 -22.65
N LYS A 264 9.14 -1.23 -22.58
CA LYS A 264 10.15 -0.17 -22.81
C LYS A 264 10.46 0.61 -21.51
N ALA A 265 10.18 0.03 -20.36
CA ALA A 265 10.47 0.59 -19.05
C ALA A 265 11.71 -0.03 -18.45
N THR A 266 12.52 0.75 -17.75
CA THR A 266 13.56 0.22 -16.89
C THR A 266 12.95 -0.43 -15.64
N PRO A 267 13.70 -1.26 -14.89
CA PRO A 267 13.26 -1.77 -13.60
C PRO A 267 12.83 -0.67 -12.64
N GLU A 268 13.53 0.47 -12.63
CA GLU A 268 13.24 1.65 -11.80
C GLU A 268 11.92 2.31 -12.22
N PHE A 269 11.61 2.37 -13.50
CA PHE A 269 10.33 2.90 -13.96
C PHE A 269 9.17 1.97 -13.57
N LEU A 270 9.35 0.67 -13.68
CA LEU A 270 8.36 -0.31 -13.23
C LEU A 270 8.14 -0.24 -11.71
N GLN A 271 9.21 -0.04 -10.93
CA GLN A 271 9.17 0.25 -9.50
C GLN A 271 8.32 1.48 -9.21
N ALA A 272 8.56 2.58 -9.92
CA ALA A 272 7.81 3.83 -9.74
C ALA A 272 6.32 3.63 -10.04
N LEU A 273 5.97 2.97 -11.15
CA LEU A 273 4.58 2.66 -11.48
C LEU A 273 3.88 1.81 -10.39
N ALA A 274 4.55 0.76 -9.93
CA ALA A 274 4.01 -0.11 -8.88
C ALA A 274 3.81 0.65 -7.56
N TYR A 275 4.76 1.51 -7.22
CA TYR A 275 4.72 2.31 -6.00
C TYR A 275 3.58 3.34 -6.04
N GLU A 276 3.44 4.09 -7.14
CA GLU A 276 2.37 5.08 -7.30
C GLU A 276 0.98 4.43 -7.19
N VAL A 277 0.77 3.33 -7.92
CA VAL A 277 -0.56 2.68 -7.96
C VAL A 277 -0.90 1.95 -6.66
N TYR A 278 0.01 1.14 -6.11
CA TYR A 278 -0.32 0.19 -5.04
C TYR A 278 0.19 0.59 -3.65
N VAL A 279 1.12 1.53 -3.55
CA VAL A 279 1.59 2.07 -2.26
C VAL A 279 0.93 3.41 -1.96
N LYS A 280 0.91 4.32 -2.95
CA LYS A 280 0.27 5.64 -2.84
C LYS A 280 -1.23 5.62 -3.19
N ASN A 281 -1.73 4.52 -3.78
CA ASN A 281 -3.12 4.33 -4.21
C ASN A 281 -3.56 5.34 -5.30
N VAL A 282 -2.63 5.77 -6.15
CA VAL A 282 -2.93 6.65 -7.29
C VAL A 282 -3.71 5.85 -8.33
N THR A 283 -4.81 6.42 -8.85
CA THR A 283 -5.58 5.77 -9.91
C THR A 283 -4.82 5.77 -11.24
N PHE A 284 -5.09 4.81 -12.11
CA PHE A 284 -4.47 4.78 -13.45
C PHE A 284 -4.76 6.04 -14.27
N GLY A 285 -5.90 6.70 -14.03
CA GLY A 285 -6.24 7.97 -14.66
C GLY A 285 -5.30 9.09 -14.24
N LEU A 286 -5.09 9.26 -12.91
CA LEU A 286 -4.21 10.26 -12.35
C LEU A 286 -2.73 9.97 -12.68
N LEU A 287 -2.32 8.69 -12.63
CA LEU A 287 -0.97 8.28 -13.04
C LEU A 287 -0.69 8.65 -14.50
N HIS A 288 -1.63 8.36 -15.39
CA HIS A 288 -1.51 8.72 -16.80
C HIS A 288 -1.44 10.24 -17.00
N GLN A 289 -2.30 11.01 -16.30
CA GLN A 289 -2.28 12.47 -16.34
C GLN A 289 -0.91 13.00 -15.89
N TRP A 290 -0.43 12.55 -14.73
CA TRP A 290 0.86 12.95 -14.21
C TRP A 290 2.03 12.67 -15.18
N LEU A 291 2.05 11.49 -15.83
CA LEU A 291 3.08 11.17 -16.83
C LEU A 291 2.94 12.04 -18.09
N THR A 292 1.71 12.40 -18.46
CA THR A 292 1.47 13.33 -19.57
C THR A 292 1.95 14.74 -19.24
N ASP A 293 1.71 15.22 -18.02
CA ASP A 293 2.19 16.53 -17.54
C ASP A 293 3.73 16.60 -17.47
N LEU A 294 4.38 15.44 -17.31
CA LEU A 294 5.84 15.31 -17.42
C LEU A 294 6.35 15.14 -18.86
N GLY A 295 5.47 15.31 -19.86
CA GLY A 295 5.83 15.23 -21.28
C GLY A 295 5.87 13.81 -21.86
N MET A 296 5.33 12.80 -21.18
CA MET A 296 5.33 11.44 -21.68
C MET A 296 4.05 11.08 -22.44
N THR A 297 4.17 10.77 -23.71
CA THR A 297 3.06 10.24 -24.52
C THR A 297 2.98 8.71 -24.34
N ILE A 298 2.00 8.25 -23.56
CA ILE A 298 1.80 6.82 -23.27
C ILE A 298 0.30 6.52 -23.10
N SER A 299 -0.16 5.32 -23.49
CA SER A 299 -1.55 4.92 -23.24
C SER A 299 -1.72 4.28 -21.84
N LYS A 300 -2.90 4.47 -21.23
CA LYS A 300 -3.27 3.79 -19.97
C LYS A 300 -3.12 2.27 -20.06
N ASN A 301 -3.48 1.70 -21.22
CA ASN A 301 -3.33 0.26 -21.46
C ASN A 301 -1.87 -0.20 -21.47
N THR A 302 -0.96 0.64 -21.94
CA THR A 302 0.49 0.33 -21.91
C THR A 302 1.00 0.29 -20.48
N LEU A 303 0.62 1.27 -19.64
CA LEU A 303 0.98 1.28 -18.21
C LEU A 303 0.46 0.03 -17.50
N HIS A 304 -0.80 -0.32 -17.73
CA HIS A 304 -1.40 -1.52 -17.18
C HIS A 304 -0.68 -2.80 -17.64
N ASN A 305 -0.32 -2.89 -18.94
CA ASN A 305 0.41 -4.02 -19.48
C ASN A 305 1.82 -4.15 -18.89
N TRP A 306 2.51 -3.05 -18.60
CA TRP A 306 3.82 -3.08 -17.97
C TRP A 306 3.75 -3.60 -16.53
N LEU A 307 2.79 -3.12 -15.74
CA LEU A 307 2.56 -3.66 -14.39
C LEU A 307 2.16 -5.15 -14.45
N ARG A 308 1.40 -5.59 -15.46
CA ARG A 308 1.08 -7.01 -15.69
C ARG A 308 2.34 -7.85 -15.93
N LYS A 309 3.36 -7.29 -16.63
CA LYS A 309 4.65 -7.98 -16.80
C LYS A 309 5.38 -8.14 -15.46
N GLY A 310 5.40 -7.10 -14.63
CA GLY A 310 5.94 -7.20 -13.26
C GLY A 310 5.19 -8.22 -12.40
N LYS A 311 3.85 -8.22 -12.48
CA LYS A 311 2.99 -9.19 -11.78
C LYS A 311 3.41 -10.65 -12.01
N LYS A 312 3.76 -11.04 -13.24
CA LYS A 312 4.16 -12.42 -13.55
C LYS A 312 5.28 -12.97 -12.65
N TYR A 313 6.20 -12.12 -12.24
CA TYR A 313 7.28 -12.49 -11.34
C TYR A 313 6.86 -12.41 -9.88
N LEU A 314 6.02 -11.43 -9.54
CA LEU A 314 5.44 -11.34 -8.20
C LEU A 314 4.51 -12.52 -7.90
N ASP A 315 3.76 -13.03 -8.90
CA ASP A 315 2.93 -14.24 -8.73
C ASP A 315 3.78 -15.46 -8.32
N LYS A 316 4.98 -15.61 -8.90
CA LYS A 316 5.92 -16.69 -8.52
C LYS A 316 6.45 -16.49 -7.10
N LEU A 317 6.69 -15.25 -6.70
CA LEU A 317 7.05 -14.93 -5.31
C LEU A 317 5.89 -15.27 -4.36
N ILE A 318 4.64 -14.96 -4.74
CA ILE A 318 3.45 -15.29 -3.92
C ILE A 318 3.34 -16.80 -3.69
N VAL A 319 3.68 -17.64 -4.66
CA VAL A 319 3.69 -19.11 -4.48
C VAL A 319 4.65 -19.50 -3.35
N VAL A 320 5.85 -18.92 -3.31
CA VAL A 320 6.84 -19.17 -2.24
C VAL A 320 6.35 -18.61 -0.90
N LEU A 321 5.82 -17.39 -0.89
CA LEU A 321 5.26 -16.80 0.34
C LEU A 321 4.09 -17.62 0.88
N LYS A 322 3.24 -18.17 0.00
CA LYS A 322 2.13 -19.03 0.39
C LYS A 322 2.62 -20.33 1.03
N SER A 323 3.64 -20.99 0.46
CA SER A 323 4.20 -22.21 1.05
C SER A 323 4.75 -21.97 2.44
N ILE A 324 5.44 -20.84 2.68
CA ILE A 324 5.95 -20.48 4.01
C ILE A 324 4.80 -20.14 4.97
N ALA A 325 3.81 -19.35 4.51
CA ALA A 325 2.70 -18.92 5.37
C ALA A 325 1.79 -20.07 5.82
N LEU A 326 1.72 -21.14 5.03
CA LEU A 326 0.89 -22.32 5.25
C LEU A 326 1.70 -23.55 5.65
N GLU A 327 2.93 -23.37 6.17
CA GLU A 327 3.69 -24.47 6.74
C GLU A 327 2.91 -25.15 7.88
N LYS A 328 3.21 -26.43 8.10
CA LYS A 328 2.57 -27.22 9.15
C LYS A 328 2.58 -26.49 10.50
N ASP A 329 1.48 -26.59 11.23
CA ASP A 329 1.27 -25.94 12.54
C ASP A 329 1.30 -24.40 12.51
N SER A 330 1.13 -23.77 11.34
CA SER A 330 1.03 -22.32 11.24
C SER A 330 -0.21 -21.77 11.95
N ILE A 331 -0.03 -20.58 12.55
CA ILE A 331 -1.08 -19.79 13.17
C ILE A 331 -1.37 -18.61 12.26
N VAL A 332 -2.59 -18.51 11.73
CA VAL A 332 -2.94 -17.51 10.74
C VAL A 332 -4.18 -16.71 11.12
N ASN A 333 -4.26 -15.50 10.60
CA ASN A 333 -5.43 -14.63 10.67
C ASN A 333 -6.06 -14.53 9.28
N CYS A 334 -7.38 -14.60 9.18
CA CYS A 334 -8.09 -14.45 7.91
C CYS A 334 -9.22 -13.43 8.03
N ASP A 335 -9.41 -12.66 6.96
CA ASP A 335 -10.49 -11.69 6.86
C ASP A 335 -10.82 -11.46 5.38
N GLU A 336 -11.99 -10.85 5.07
CA GLU A 336 -12.38 -10.50 3.72
C GLU A 336 -12.96 -9.09 3.65
N THR A 337 -12.87 -8.50 2.46
CA THR A 337 -13.49 -7.20 2.18
C THR A 337 -14.14 -7.19 0.81
N TRP A 338 -15.25 -6.46 0.70
CA TRP A 338 -15.92 -6.31 -0.57
C TRP A 338 -15.18 -5.35 -1.51
N CYS A 339 -15.38 -5.55 -2.81
CA CYS A 339 -14.98 -4.62 -3.85
C CYS A 339 -16.01 -4.61 -4.98
N LYS A 340 -16.04 -3.54 -5.78
CA LYS A 340 -16.84 -3.47 -6.99
C LYS A 340 -15.98 -3.87 -8.19
N VAL A 341 -16.46 -4.81 -8.98
CA VAL A 341 -15.78 -5.27 -10.19
C VAL A 341 -16.72 -5.12 -11.37
N ARG A 342 -16.23 -4.50 -12.47
CA ARG A 342 -16.99 -4.41 -13.70
C ARG A 342 -16.99 -5.76 -14.39
N LYS A 343 -18.17 -6.41 -14.45
CA LYS A 343 -18.42 -7.66 -15.17
C LYS A 343 -19.42 -7.37 -16.30
N TYR A 344 -18.96 -7.50 -17.54
CA TYR A 344 -19.72 -7.13 -18.73
C TYR A 344 -20.11 -5.63 -18.72
N ASP A 345 -21.38 -5.31 -18.61
CA ASP A 345 -21.97 -3.97 -18.64
C ASP A 345 -22.35 -3.40 -17.27
N ARG A 346 -22.22 -4.20 -16.20
CA ARG A 346 -22.60 -3.82 -14.82
C ARG A 346 -21.49 -4.04 -13.80
N TYR A 347 -21.64 -3.40 -12.64
CA TYR A 347 -20.77 -3.60 -11.49
C TYR A 347 -21.35 -4.67 -10.57
N LYS A 348 -20.53 -5.67 -10.24
CA LYS A 348 -20.86 -6.71 -9.27
C LYS A 348 -20.10 -6.47 -7.97
N LYS A 349 -20.75 -6.66 -6.82
CA LYS A 349 -20.11 -6.75 -5.51
C LYS A 349 -19.36 -8.09 -5.45
N CYS A 350 -18.06 -8.02 -5.23
CA CYS A 350 -17.15 -9.16 -5.15
C CYS A 350 -16.36 -9.06 -3.86
N TYR A 351 -15.62 -10.10 -3.48
CA TYR A 351 -14.87 -10.15 -2.23
C TYR A 351 -13.41 -10.52 -2.49
N ILE A 352 -12.53 -9.82 -1.78
CA ILE A 352 -11.10 -10.09 -1.70
C ILE A 352 -10.82 -10.55 -0.28
N TRP A 353 -10.09 -11.64 -0.17
CA TRP A 353 -9.70 -12.26 1.08
C TRP A 353 -8.26 -11.90 1.41
N VAL A 354 -7.90 -11.94 2.69
CA VAL A 354 -6.51 -11.84 3.15
C VAL A 354 -6.24 -12.93 4.18
N LEU A 355 -5.07 -13.55 4.06
CA LEU A 355 -4.50 -14.41 5.08
C LEU A 355 -3.20 -13.80 5.57
N VAL A 356 -3.02 -13.74 6.88
CA VAL A 356 -1.83 -13.18 7.52
C VAL A 356 -1.22 -14.20 8.47
N ASN A 357 0.03 -14.56 8.23
CA ASN A 357 0.86 -15.27 9.19
C ASN A 357 1.76 -14.24 9.90
N LYS A 358 1.47 -13.97 11.20
CA LYS A 358 2.18 -12.95 11.98
C LYS A 358 3.62 -13.38 12.28
N ALA A 359 3.84 -14.66 12.56
CA ALA A 359 5.17 -15.20 12.91
C ALA A 359 6.13 -15.06 11.73
N GLU A 360 5.70 -15.46 10.53
CA GLU A 360 6.47 -15.37 9.29
C GLU A 360 6.43 -13.97 8.65
N LYS A 361 5.65 -13.05 9.22
CA LYS A 361 5.45 -11.69 8.69
C LYS A 361 4.97 -11.67 7.25
N ILE A 362 4.09 -12.59 6.87
CA ILE A 362 3.55 -12.76 5.53
C ILE A 362 2.07 -12.41 5.50
N ALA A 363 1.67 -11.63 4.50
CA ALA A 363 0.28 -11.31 4.21
C ALA A 363 -0.03 -11.61 2.75
N ILE A 364 -1.04 -12.42 2.49
CA ILE A 364 -1.43 -12.83 1.14
C ILE A 364 -2.89 -12.50 0.92
N PHE A 365 -3.15 -11.63 -0.05
CA PHE A 365 -4.50 -11.42 -0.57
C PHE A 365 -4.80 -12.44 -1.65
N PHE A 366 -6.07 -12.87 -1.73
CA PHE A 366 -6.52 -13.80 -2.77
C PHE A 366 -7.95 -13.48 -3.19
N TYR A 367 -8.29 -13.91 -4.40
CA TYR A 367 -9.55 -13.59 -5.06
C TYR A 367 -9.91 -14.71 -6.01
N GLU A 368 -11.14 -15.19 -5.92
CA GLU A 368 -11.68 -16.25 -6.78
C GLU A 368 -13.10 -15.88 -7.22
N ASP A 369 -13.26 -15.42 -8.46
CA ASP A 369 -14.51 -15.01 -9.10
C ASP A 369 -15.40 -14.04 -8.31
N GLY A 370 -14.85 -13.44 -7.25
CA GLY A 370 -15.53 -12.53 -6.35
C GLY A 370 -16.45 -13.20 -5.34
N SER A 371 -16.34 -14.50 -5.16
CA SER A 371 -17.12 -15.25 -4.19
C SER A 371 -16.73 -14.91 -2.74
N ARG A 372 -17.71 -14.90 -1.84
CA ARG A 372 -17.55 -14.86 -0.38
C ARG A 372 -17.72 -16.24 0.25
N GLY A 373 -17.92 -17.28 -0.56
CA GLY A 373 -18.18 -18.65 -0.10
C GLY A 373 -16.95 -19.31 0.54
N ARG A 374 -17.19 -20.31 1.38
CA ARG A 374 -16.13 -21.10 2.04
C ARG A 374 -15.18 -21.76 1.04
N ASP A 375 -15.66 -22.07 -0.17
CA ASP A 375 -14.88 -22.78 -1.18
C ASP A 375 -13.64 -21.99 -1.59
N VAL A 376 -13.74 -20.66 -1.62
CA VAL A 376 -12.58 -19.77 -1.89
C VAL A 376 -11.48 -19.99 -0.86
N LEU A 377 -11.83 -20.02 0.42
CA LEU A 377 -10.87 -20.27 1.49
C LEU A 377 -10.34 -21.70 1.44
N THR A 378 -11.20 -22.68 1.23
CA THR A 378 -10.81 -24.10 1.15
C THR A 378 -9.85 -24.34 -0.01
N HIS A 379 -10.13 -23.80 -1.21
CA HIS A 379 -9.23 -23.88 -2.37
C HIS A 379 -7.90 -23.15 -2.11
N PHE A 380 -7.95 -22.00 -1.43
CA PHE A 380 -6.73 -21.27 -1.10
C PHE A 380 -5.88 -22.04 -0.08
N LEU A 381 -6.47 -22.59 0.96
CA LEU A 381 -5.73 -23.37 1.98
C LEU A 381 -5.19 -24.68 1.39
N GLY A 382 -5.91 -25.31 0.45
CA GLY A 382 -5.50 -26.61 -0.11
C GLY A 382 -5.34 -27.65 1.01
N ASP A 383 -4.22 -28.37 1.01
CA ASP A 383 -3.92 -29.44 1.98
C ASP A 383 -3.15 -28.95 3.23
N ALA A 384 -3.22 -27.65 3.54
CA ALA A 384 -2.47 -27.07 4.67
C ALA A 384 -2.97 -27.64 6.01
N GLU A 385 -2.03 -28.03 6.87
CA GLU A 385 -2.26 -28.49 8.25
C GLU A 385 -2.01 -27.33 9.23
N LEU A 386 -3.02 -26.47 9.42
CA LEU A 386 -2.90 -25.31 10.30
C LEU A 386 -3.16 -25.66 11.76
N LYS A 387 -2.38 -25.07 12.67
CA LYS A 387 -2.62 -25.14 14.10
C LYS A 387 -3.86 -24.35 14.51
N SER A 388 -4.00 -23.14 13.98
CA SER A 388 -5.20 -22.34 14.20
C SER A 388 -5.42 -21.29 13.10
N ILE A 389 -6.69 -20.87 12.96
CA ILE A 389 -7.09 -19.73 12.16
C ILE A 389 -7.98 -18.80 12.98
N MET A 390 -7.67 -17.50 12.97
CA MET A 390 -8.43 -16.43 13.62
C MET A 390 -9.29 -15.72 12.58
N THR A 391 -10.59 -15.54 12.88
CA THR A 391 -11.56 -14.88 11.99
C THR A 391 -12.56 -14.02 12.77
N ASP A 392 -13.50 -13.36 12.07
CA ASP A 392 -14.61 -12.59 12.64
C ASP A 392 -15.84 -13.43 13.04
N GLY A 393 -15.84 -14.74 12.75
CA GLY A 393 -16.97 -15.65 13.00
C GLY A 393 -18.06 -15.63 11.92
N TYR A 394 -17.77 -15.10 10.72
CA TYR A 394 -18.67 -15.21 9.58
C TYR A 394 -18.93 -16.67 9.19
N ASN A 395 -20.10 -16.95 8.66
CA ASN A 395 -20.55 -18.34 8.38
C ASN A 395 -19.64 -19.12 7.42
N ALA A 396 -18.91 -18.45 6.54
CA ALA A 396 -17.96 -19.11 5.64
C ALA A 396 -16.82 -19.83 6.37
N TYR A 397 -16.55 -19.48 7.63
CA TYR A 397 -15.47 -20.07 8.45
C TYR A 397 -15.94 -21.22 9.38
N VAL A 398 -17.25 -21.46 9.51
CA VAL A 398 -17.82 -22.39 10.50
C VAL A 398 -17.45 -23.87 10.25
N PHE A 399 -16.85 -24.19 9.12
CA PHE A 399 -16.36 -25.55 8.83
C PHE A 399 -15.03 -25.88 9.53
N ILE A 400 -14.31 -24.87 10.01
CA ILE A 400 -13.01 -25.02 10.66
C ILE A 400 -13.22 -25.56 12.07
N GLY A 401 -12.49 -26.61 12.43
CA GLY A 401 -12.61 -27.28 13.73
C GLY A 401 -13.87 -28.13 13.89
N ASP A 402 -14.58 -28.41 12.79
CA ASP A 402 -15.81 -29.22 12.79
C ASP A 402 -15.62 -30.43 11.85
N GLU A 403 -15.46 -31.61 12.44
CA GLU A 403 -15.21 -32.85 11.69
C GLU A 403 -16.35 -33.19 10.74
N LEU A 404 -17.60 -32.88 11.13
CA LEU A 404 -18.78 -33.15 10.31
C LEU A 404 -18.84 -32.27 9.04
N LYS A 405 -18.22 -31.09 9.09
CA LYS A 405 -18.20 -30.14 7.98
C LYS A 405 -16.94 -30.24 7.14
N SER A 406 -15.81 -30.60 7.75
CA SER A 406 -14.55 -30.80 7.06
C SER A 406 -13.60 -31.69 7.86
N ALA A 407 -13.39 -32.91 7.39
CA ALA A 407 -12.41 -33.81 8.00
C ALA A 407 -10.97 -33.26 7.95
N GLN A 408 -10.65 -32.46 6.93
CA GLN A 408 -9.33 -31.85 6.74
C GLN A 408 -8.97 -30.85 7.84
N PHE A 409 -9.92 -30.01 8.26
CA PHE A 409 -9.69 -28.93 9.22
C PHE A 409 -10.24 -29.23 10.62
N LYS A 410 -10.53 -30.50 10.93
CA LYS A 410 -11.10 -30.91 12.22
C LYS A 410 -10.20 -30.58 13.41
N ASP A 411 -8.88 -30.70 13.23
CA ASP A 411 -7.88 -30.47 14.26
C ASP A 411 -7.38 -29.01 14.31
N THR A 412 -7.81 -28.19 13.34
CA THR A 412 -7.48 -26.76 13.29
C THR A 412 -8.32 -25.98 14.31
N VAL A 413 -7.69 -25.27 15.24
CA VAL A 413 -8.41 -24.44 16.20
C VAL A 413 -8.99 -23.21 15.52
N HIS A 414 -10.32 -23.13 15.48
CA HIS A 414 -11.03 -21.93 15.02
C HIS A 414 -11.07 -20.90 16.15
N GLN A 415 -10.33 -19.81 16.01
CA GLN A 415 -10.35 -18.69 16.93
C GLN A 415 -11.29 -17.59 16.40
N ILE A 416 -12.04 -16.99 17.31
CA ILE A 416 -12.96 -15.90 16.99
C ILE A 416 -12.44 -14.60 17.62
N CYS A 417 -12.44 -13.54 16.84
CA CYS A 417 -11.94 -12.22 17.23
C CYS A 417 -12.73 -11.63 18.41
N MET A 418 -12.06 -11.37 19.52
CA MET A 418 -12.68 -10.73 20.70
C MET A 418 -13.05 -9.27 20.39
N ALA A 419 -12.28 -8.55 19.55
CA ALA A 419 -12.60 -7.19 19.16
C ALA A 419 -13.96 -7.06 18.49
N HIS A 420 -14.38 -8.06 17.68
CA HIS A 420 -15.71 -8.10 17.08
C HIS A 420 -16.82 -8.28 18.13
N ALA A 421 -16.61 -9.13 19.13
CA ALA A 421 -17.54 -9.25 20.25
C ALA A 421 -17.66 -7.93 21.01
N MET A 422 -16.55 -7.28 21.36
CA MET A 422 -16.52 -5.98 22.00
C MET A 422 -17.24 -4.89 21.19
N ALA A 423 -17.02 -4.86 19.86
CA ALA A 423 -17.67 -3.90 18.97
C ALA A 423 -19.20 -4.05 18.98
N LYS A 424 -19.73 -5.28 19.09
CA LYS A 424 -21.18 -5.51 19.22
C LYS A 424 -21.73 -4.97 20.54
N PHE A 425 -21.05 -5.16 21.65
CA PHE A 425 -21.45 -4.57 22.93
C PHE A 425 -21.30 -3.05 22.93
N ALA A 426 -20.25 -2.50 22.33
CA ALA A 426 -20.11 -1.05 22.16
C ALA A 426 -21.26 -0.46 21.33
N LYS A 427 -21.71 -1.14 20.27
CA LYS A 427 -22.88 -0.76 19.45
C LYS A 427 -24.19 -0.86 20.26
N ALA A 428 -24.33 -1.86 21.12
CA ALA A 428 -25.47 -1.98 22.01
C ALA A 428 -25.52 -0.84 23.04
N ALA A 429 -24.39 -0.44 23.61
CA ALA A 429 -24.29 0.69 24.52
C ALA A 429 -24.49 2.03 23.82
N ASN A 430 -23.88 2.24 22.67
CA ASN A 430 -23.94 3.48 21.88
C ASN A 430 -23.83 3.17 20.36
N PRO A 431 -24.87 3.28 19.54
CA PRO A 431 -26.11 4.07 19.69
C PRO A 431 -27.32 3.31 20.28
N GLY A 432 -27.19 2.03 20.65
CA GLY A 432 -28.33 1.24 21.16
C GLY A 432 -28.94 1.75 22.47
N GLY A 433 -28.17 2.48 23.28
CA GLY A 433 -28.60 3.07 24.53
C GLY A 433 -28.74 2.08 25.71
N ASP A 434 -28.28 0.85 25.50
CA ASP A 434 -28.41 -0.25 26.45
C ASP A 434 -27.24 -0.27 27.44
N LYS A 435 -27.46 0.30 28.64
CA LYS A 435 -26.43 0.36 29.67
C LYS A 435 -25.94 -1.02 30.14
N ALA A 436 -26.77 -2.05 30.01
CA ALA A 436 -26.41 -3.42 30.36
C ALA A 436 -25.26 -3.99 29.50
N ALA A 437 -24.98 -3.36 28.35
CA ALA A 437 -23.86 -3.73 27.50
C ALA A 437 -22.48 -3.31 28.04
N LEU A 438 -22.41 -2.22 28.85
CA LEU A 438 -21.15 -1.65 29.34
C LEU A 438 -20.34 -2.63 30.21
N PRO A 439 -20.93 -3.34 31.19
CA PRO A 439 -20.15 -4.29 31.99
C PRO A 439 -19.54 -5.45 31.19
N PHE A 440 -20.13 -5.85 30.07
CA PHE A 440 -19.53 -6.83 29.17
C PHE A 440 -18.29 -6.27 28.46
N TRP A 441 -18.40 -5.04 27.99
CA TRP A 441 -17.29 -4.36 27.34
C TRP A 441 -16.14 -4.13 28.32
N ASP A 442 -16.44 -3.70 29.57
CA ASP A 442 -15.44 -3.49 30.63
C ASP A 442 -14.71 -4.79 30.98
N ASP A 443 -15.44 -5.91 31.18
CA ASP A 443 -14.84 -7.20 31.48
C ASP A 443 -13.95 -7.69 30.32
N MET A 444 -14.37 -7.49 29.06
CA MET A 444 -13.53 -7.85 27.90
C MET A 444 -12.28 -6.98 27.79
N GLN A 445 -12.35 -5.71 28.14
CA GLN A 445 -11.17 -4.84 28.20
C GLN A 445 -10.11 -5.31 29.19
N LEU A 446 -10.51 -5.96 30.28
CA LEU A 446 -9.54 -6.51 31.24
C LEU A 446 -8.64 -7.57 30.57
N PHE A 447 -9.18 -8.40 29.67
CA PHE A 447 -8.34 -9.38 28.94
C PHE A 447 -7.31 -8.68 28.06
N TYR A 448 -7.65 -7.56 27.41
CA TYR A 448 -6.67 -6.78 26.62
C TYR A 448 -5.58 -6.18 27.50
N LYS A 449 -5.94 -5.64 28.68
CA LYS A 449 -4.96 -5.11 29.65
C LYS A 449 -4.00 -6.20 30.15
N LEU A 450 -4.51 -7.42 30.34
CA LEU A 450 -3.65 -8.57 30.70
C LEU A 450 -2.67 -8.91 29.58
N GLU A 451 -3.15 -8.98 28.33
CA GLU A 451 -2.29 -9.25 27.17
C GLU A 451 -1.25 -8.15 26.93
N GLU A 452 -1.62 -6.87 27.10
CA GLU A 452 -0.71 -5.73 27.01
C GLU A 452 0.40 -5.83 28.07
N ARG A 453 0.04 -6.13 29.33
CA ARG A 453 1.00 -6.38 30.40
C ARG A 453 1.94 -7.54 30.06
N TYR A 454 1.45 -8.64 29.47
CA TYR A 454 2.27 -9.78 29.05
C TYR A 454 3.23 -9.42 27.91
N ASP A 455 2.81 -8.55 27.00
CA ASP A 455 3.68 -8.05 25.94
C ASP A 455 4.77 -7.12 26.47
N GLU A 456 4.45 -6.22 27.43
CA GLU A 456 5.39 -5.32 28.09
C GLU A 456 6.44 -6.09 28.91
N GLU A 457 6.02 -7.14 29.60
CA GLU A 457 6.91 -8.02 30.37
C GLU A 457 7.74 -8.97 29.48
N GLY A 458 7.41 -9.13 28.21
CA GLY A 458 8.12 -10.00 27.26
C GLY A 458 8.14 -11.46 27.67
N ILE A 459 7.06 -11.97 28.28
CA ILE A 459 6.99 -13.34 28.81
C ILE A 459 6.98 -14.39 27.69
N SER A 460 7.47 -15.61 28.00
CA SER A 460 7.46 -16.71 27.04
C SER A 460 6.03 -17.19 26.71
N PRO A 461 5.83 -17.85 25.55
CA PRO A 461 4.52 -18.41 25.21
C PRO A 461 3.97 -19.38 26.27
N GLU A 462 4.83 -20.19 26.90
CA GLU A 462 4.44 -21.16 27.95
C GLU A 462 3.98 -20.42 29.21
N GLU A 463 4.69 -19.37 29.62
CA GLU A 463 4.29 -18.52 30.74
C GLU A 463 2.99 -17.78 30.43
N ARG A 464 2.81 -17.31 29.19
CA ARG A 464 1.58 -16.65 28.75
C ARG A 464 0.37 -17.60 28.88
N VAL A 465 0.49 -18.88 28.52
CA VAL A 465 -0.57 -19.88 28.75
C VAL A 465 -0.91 -19.99 30.23
N ARG A 466 0.12 -20.11 31.11
CA ARG A 466 -0.10 -20.21 32.55
C ARG A 466 -0.85 -19.01 33.11
N ARG A 467 -0.46 -17.78 32.69
CA ARG A 467 -1.12 -16.56 33.15
C ARG A 467 -2.52 -16.39 32.57
N ARG A 468 -2.76 -16.76 31.32
CA ARG A 468 -4.09 -16.80 30.70
C ARG A 468 -5.05 -17.77 31.41
N GLN A 469 -4.53 -18.73 32.16
CA GLN A 469 -5.29 -19.71 32.96
C GLN A 469 -5.23 -19.44 34.46
N SER A 470 -4.70 -18.29 34.89
CA SER A 470 -4.61 -17.88 36.28
C SER A 470 -5.99 -17.66 36.93
N LEU A 471 -6.01 -17.53 38.26
CA LEU A 471 -7.22 -17.21 39.02
C LEU A 471 -7.81 -15.87 38.57
N GLU A 472 -6.98 -14.84 38.38
CA GLU A 472 -7.38 -13.51 37.89
C GLU A 472 -8.21 -13.61 36.58
N THR A 473 -7.68 -14.35 35.60
CA THR A 473 -8.35 -14.56 34.31
C THR A 473 -9.65 -15.36 34.46
N LYS A 474 -9.62 -16.42 35.31
CA LYS A 474 -10.81 -17.24 35.55
C LYS A 474 -11.93 -16.48 36.23
N GLU A 475 -11.63 -15.60 37.18
CA GLU A 475 -12.61 -14.75 37.84
C GLU A 475 -13.32 -13.81 36.84
N ILE A 476 -12.57 -13.20 35.92
CA ILE A 476 -13.15 -12.37 34.85
C ILE A 476 -14.08 -13.22 33.97
N MET A 477 -13.63 -14.43 33.58
CA MET A 477 -14.43 -15.34 32.75
C MET A 477 -15.73 -15.78 33.44
N ILE A 478 -15.65 -16.15 34.73
CA ILE A 478 -16.82 -16.57 35.52
C ILE A 478 -17.81 -15.40 35.62
N ARG A 479 -17.33 -14.20 35.92
CA ARG A 479 -18.15 -12.99 36.01
C ARG A 479 -18.83 -12.68 34.67
N LEU A 480 -18.08 -12.71 33.57
CA LEU A 480 -18.59 -12.46 32.22
C LEU A 480 -19.64 -13.53 31.83
N ARG A 481 -19.39 -14.79 32.14
CA ARG A 481 -20.34 -15.89 31.87
C ARG A 481 -21.61 -15.76 32.68
N SER A 482 -21.51 -15.47 33.99
CA SER A 482 -22.69 -15.28 34.84
C SER A 482 -23.54 -14.12 34.37
N ARG A 483 -22.91 -13.00 33.93
CA ARG A 483 -23.65 -11.88 33.31
C ARG A 483 -24.37 -12.30 32.03
N LEU A 484 -23.68 -13.04 31.15
CA LEU A 484 -24.27 -13.54 29.92
C LEU A 484 -25.51 -14.39 30.19
N ASP A 485 -25.41 -15.34 31.11
CA ASP A 485 -26.51 -16.24 31.44
C ASP A 485 -27.67 -15.48 32.12
N MET A 486 -27.39 -14.51 33.02
CA MET A 486 -28.41 -13.65 33.63
C MET A 486 -29.12 -12.76 32.60
N GLU A 487 -28.37 -12.11 31.69
CA GLU A 487 -28.99 -11.27 30.67
C GLU A 487 -29.81 -12.08 29.64
N LEU A 488 -29.38 -13.30 29.30
CA LEU A 488 -30.14 -14.18 28.42
C LEU A 488 -31.41 -14.76 29.07
N ALA A 489 -31.46 -14.83 30.40
CA ALA A 489 -32.64 -15.27 31.14
C ALA A 489 -33.75 -14.21 31.25
N LYS A 490 -33.46 -12.94 31.00
CA LYS A 490 -34.47 -11.86 30.99
C LYS A 490 -35.34 -11.96 29.73
N ASP A 491 -36.59 -11.50 29.84
CA ASP A 491 -37.50 -11.44 28.69
C ASP A 491 -37.03 -10.47 27.62
N GLU A 492 -37.22 -10.82 26.33
CA GLU A 492 -36.77 -10.04 25.18
C GLU A 492 -37.24 -8.57 25.13
N PRO A 493 -38.47 -8.20 25.63
CA PRO A 493 -38.90 -6.79 25.60
C PRO A 493 -38.04 -5.82 26.39
N GLU A 494 -37.23 -6.32 27.33
CA GLU A 494 -36.36 -5.49 28.18
C GLU A 494 -35.01 -5.13 27.54
N ARG A 495 -34.70 -5.66 26.36
CA ARG A 495 -33.42 -5.53 25.70
C ARG A 495 -33.54 -4.88 24.32
N SER A 496 -32.52 -4.11 23.92
CA SER A 496 -32.40 -3.68 22.55
C SER A 496 -32.04 -4.84 21.61
N SER A 497 -32.44 -4.74 20.33
CA SER A 497 -32.01 -5.72 19.31
C SER A 497 -30.49 -5.82 19.21
N TYR A 498 -29.77 -4.73 19.46
CA TYR A 498 -28.32 -4.69 19.46
C TYR A 498 -27.70 -5.48 20.62
N LEU A 499 -28.29 -5.39 21.83
CA LEU A 499 -27.81 -6.18 22.96
C LEU A 499 -28.12 -7.66 22.76
N THR A 500 -29.31 -7.98 22.27
CA THR A 500 -29.69 -9.37 21.93
C THR A 500 -28.72 -9.98 20.92
N GLU A 501 -28.35 -9.23 19.88
CA GLU A 501 -27.35 -9.68 18.89
C GLU A 501 -25.97 -9.90 19.54
N ALA A 502 -25.50 -8.98 20.38
CA ALA A 502 -24.20 -9.10 21.06
C ALA A 502 -24.16 -10.31 22.02
N LEU A 503 -25.22 -10.54 22.80
CA LEU A 503 -25.34 -11.69 23.70
C LEU A 503 -25.36 -13.03 22.94
N ASN A 504 -26.16 -13.10 21.87
CA ASN A 504 -26.23 -14.30 21.04
C ASN A 504 -24.89 -14.60 20.34
N TYR A 505 -24.18 -13.55 19.88
CA TYR A 505 -22.84 -13.71 19.31
C TYR A 505 -21.85 -14.23 20.36
N LEU A 506 -21.82 -13.65 21.56
CA LEU A 506 -20.93 -14.10 22.64
C LEU A 506 -21.25 -15.53 23.07
N LYS A 507 -22.56 -15.88 23.19
CA LYS A 507 -23.00 -17.25 23.52
C LYS A 507 -22.56 -18.25 22.44
N LYS A 508 -22.82 -17.94 21.16
CA LYS A 508 -22.52 -18.81 20.02
C LYS A 508 -21.02 -19.08 19.91
N PHE A 509 -20.22 -18.05 20.08
CA PHE A 509 -18.77 -18.11 19.83
C PHE A 509 -17.92 -18.17 21.09
N TRP A 510 -18.49 -18.43 22.27
CA TRP A 510 -17.79 -18.45 23.54
C TRP A 510 -16.45 -19.20 23.49
N TYR A 511 -16.49 -20.45 23.04
CA TYR A 511 -15.28 -21.29 22.98
C TYR A 511 -14.25 -20.80 21.96
N GLY A 512 -14.69 -20.24 20.86
CA GLY A 512 -13.81 -19.67 19.84
C GLY A 512 -13.15 -18.36 20.29
N ILE A 513 -13.90 -17.49 20.98
CA ILE A 513 -13.40 -16.22 21.52
C ILE A 513 -12.31 -16.47 22.57
N PHE A 514 -12.48 -17.46 23.45
CA PHE A 514 -11.53 -17.81 24.49
C PHE A 514 -10.53 -18.92 24.10
N ALA A 515 -10.52 -19.35 22.83
CA ALA A 515 -9.57 -20.33 22.32
C ALA A 515 -8.11 -19.85 22.40
N TYR A 516 -7.88 -18.51 22.38
CA TYR A 516 -6.56 -17.93 22.48
C TYR A 516 -5.81 -18.34 23.78
N GLN A 517 -6.54 -18.67 24.83
CA GLN A 517 -5.96 -19.12 26.12
C GLN A 517 -5.24 -20.48 26.06
N LYS A 518 -5.50 -21.28 25.00
CA LYS A 518 -4.91 -22.61 24.84
C LYS A 518 -3.45 -22.59 24.40
N ASN A 519 -2.97 -21.49 23.82
CA ASN A 519 -1.61 -21.37 23.30
C ASN A 519 -1.12 -19.92 23.44
N GLY A 520 0.12 -19.72 23.91
CA GLY A 520 0.69 -18.39 24.13
C GLY A 520 0.92 -17.58 22.86
N ASN A 521 1.05 -18.24 21.71
CA ASN A 521 1.20 -17.59 20.39
C ASN A 521 -0.14 -17.24 19.73
N TYR A 522 -1.26 -17.70 20.27
CA TYR A 522 -2.57 -17.38 19.71
C TYR A 522 -2.91 -15.90 19.94
N PRO A 523 -3.33 -15.16 18.90
CA PRO A 523 -3.76 -13.79 19.06
C PRO A 523 -5.12 -13.73 19.78
N ILE A 524 -5.40 -12.62 20.48
CA ILE A 524 -6.70 -12.36 21.11
C ILE A 524 -7.71 -11.80 20.09
N ASP A 525 -7.21 -11.18 19.02
CA ASP A 525 -8.04 -10.53 18.01
C ASP A 525 -7.50 -10.68 16.58
N ASN A 526 -8.31 -10.23 15.60
CA ASN A 526 -8.01 -10.26 14.18
C ASN A 526 -7.46 -8.92 13.64
N ASN A 527 -7.04 -8.01 14.51
CA ASN A 527 -6.62 -6.65 14.15
C ASN A 527 -5.49 -6.59 13.12
N ILE A 528 -4.63 -7.62 13.07
CA ILE A 528 -3.55 -7.68 12.08
C ILE A 528 -4.11 -7.85 10.64
N ALA A 529 -5.10 -8.72 10.45
CA ALA A 529 -5.76 -8.90 9.16
C ALA A 529 -6.55 -7.65 8.77
N GLU A 530 -7.31 -7.07 9.71
CA GLU A 530 -8.08 -5.85 9.48
C GLU A 530 -7.19 -4.65 9.09
N ARG A 531 -6.06 -4.44 9.80
CA ARG A 531 -5.09 -3.39 9.45
C ARG A 531 -4.46 -3.62 8.08
N THR A 532 -4.25 -4.87 7.72
CA THR A 532 -3.70 -5.25 6.41
C THR A 532 -4.72 -4.95 5.30
N ILE A 533 -5.98 -5.30 5.49
CA ILE A 533 -7.08 -5.00 4.55
C ILE A 533 -7.28 -3.49 4.34
N ARG A 534 -7.12 -2.65 5.37
CA ARG A 534 -7.32 -1.19 5.27
C ARG A 534 -6.52 -0.55 4.14
N LYS A 535 -5.36 -1.08 3.78
CA LYS A 535 -4.55 -0.56 2.66
C LYS A 535 -5.22 -0.79 1.31
N LEU A 536 -5.80 -1.95 1.13
CA LEU A 536 -6.57 -2.28 -0.05
C LEU A 536 -7.90 -1.50 -0.10
N THR A 537 -8.57 -1.31 1.04
CA THR A 537 -9.80 -0.49 1.10
C THR A 537 -9.54 0.98 0.76
N THR A 538 -8.37 1.52 1.11
CA THR A 538 -7.96 2.87 0.68
C THR A 538 -7.85 2.95 -0.85
N GLN A 539 -7.21 1.97 -1.50
CA GLN A 539 -7.16 1.91 -2.96
C GLN A 539 -8.56 1.78 -3.57
N ARG A 540 -9.43 0.94 -2.99
CA ARG A 540 -10.83 0.78 -3.42
C ARG A 540 -11.58 2.11 -3.37
N ASN A 541 -11.43 2.88 -2.29
CA ASN A 541 -12.11 4.16 -2.13
C ASN A 541 -11.64 5.20 -3.16
N ASN A 542 -10.33 5.21 -3.48
CA ASN A 542 -9.78 6.10 -4.50
C ASN A 542 -10.19 5.69 -5.92
N SER A 543 -10.23 4.39 -6.21
CA SER A 543 -10.48 3.86 -7.56
C SER A 543 -11.95 3.56 -7.82
N LEU A 544 -12.82 3.54 -6.79
CA LEU A 544 -14.25 3.24 -6.81
C LEU A 544 -14.60 1.81 -7.25
N HIS A 545 -13.91 1.27 -8.25
CA HIS A 545 -14.14 -0.09 -8.78
C HIS A 545 -12.90 -0.61 -9.51
N TYR A 546 -12.86 -1.91 -9.70
CA TYR A 546 -11.92 -2.58 -10.61
C TYR A 546 -12.57 -2.77 -11.99
N GLY A 547 -11.81 -2.52 -13.05
CA GLY A 547 -12.29 -2.64 -14.43
C GLY A 547 -12.52 -4.07 -14.92
N SER A 548 -11.96 -5.07 -14.22
CA SER A 548 -12.08 -6.50 -14.54
C SER A 548 -11.57 -7.37 -13.39
N ASP A 549 -11.85 -8.67 -13.42
CA ASP A 549 -11.27 -9.67 -12.50
C ASP A 549 -9.72 -9.69 -12.59
N GLU A 550 -9.17 -9.48 -13.78
CA GLU A 550 -7.71 -9.35 -13.95
C GLU A 550 -7.14 -8.15 -13.19
N GLY A 551 -7.87 -7.03 -13.18
CA GLY A 551 -7.50 -5.82 -12.41
C GLY A 551 -7.49 -6.10 -10.90
N VAL A 552 -8.45 -6.88 -10.40
CA VAL A 552 -8.45 -7.38 -9.01
C VAL A 552 -7.24 -8.27 -8.76
N GLY A 553 -6.98 -9.24 -9.66
CA GLY A 553 -5.83 -10.14 -9.56
C GLY A 553 -4.48 -9.39 -9.54
N MET A 554 -4.38 -8.26 -10.24
CA MET A 554 -3.18 -7.40 -10.14
C MET A 554 -3.09 -6.75 -8.75
N ALA A 555 -4.17 -6.17 -8.26
CA ALA A 555 -4.20 -5.53 -6.94
C ALA A 555 -3.86 -6.52 -5.83
N VAL A 556 -4.45 -7.70 -5.86
CA VAL A 556 -4.21 -8.81 -4.93
C VAL A 556 -2.73 -9.18 -4.86
N THR A 557 -2.07 -9.37 -6.02
CA THR A 557 -0.65 -9.71 -6.08
C THR A 557 0.24 -8.59 -5.50
N TYR A 558 0.04 -7.36 -5.96
CA TYR A 558 0.86 -6.24 -5.49
C TYR A 558 0.64 -5.94 -4.01
N HIS A 559 -0.61 -5.94 -3.52
CA HIS A 559 -0.89 -5.72 -2.10
C HIS A 559 -0.37 -6.82 -1.20
N SER A 560 -0.33 -8.08 -1.65
CA SER A 560 0.28 -9.18 -0.91
C SER A 560 1.76 -8.91 -0.66
N VAL A 561 2.51 -8.59 -1.71
CA VAL A 561 3.94 -8.29 -1.61
C VAL A 561 4.18 -7.04 -0.76
N ILE A 562 3.46 -5.95 -1.03
CA ILE A 562 3.60 -4.68 -0.30
C ILE A 562 3.29 -4.86 1.19
N SER A 563 2.24 -5.61 1.52
CA SER A 563 1.86 -5.86 2.91
C SER A 563 2.88 -6.75 3.62
N THR A 564 3.39 -7.77 2.97
CA THR A 564 4.49 -8.60 3.47
C THR A 564 5.74 -7.77 3.74
N VAL A 565 6.15 -6.92 2.80
CA VAL A 565 7.29 -5.99 2.97
C VAL A 565 7.10 -5.08 4.20
N ARG A 566 5.89 -4.56 4.39
CA ARG A 566 5.57 -3.71 5.56
C ARG A 566 5.60 -4.47 6.88
N LEU A 567 5.15 -5.72 6.90
CA LEU A 567 5.25 -6.58 8.10
C LEU A 567 6.70 -6.83 8.49
N HIS A 568 7.62 -6.89 7.51
CA HIS A 568 9.06 -6.93 7.76
C HIS A 568 9.67 -5.58 8.15
N GLY A 569 8.90 -4.48 8.21
CA GLY A 569 9.40 -3.15 8.52
C GLY A 569 10.26 -2.53 7.43
N MET A 570 10.22 -3.04 6.19
CA MET A 570 11.07 -2.60 5.09
C MET A 570 10.42 -1.50 4.25
N SER A 571 11.25 -0.73 3.55
CA SER A 571 10.78 0.24 2.55
C SER A 571 10.21 -0.47 1.32
N CYS A 572 8.93 -0.25 1.02
CA CYS A 572 8.30 -0.79 -0.18
C CYS A 572 8.97 -0.27 -1.47
N TRP A 573 9.44 0.99 -1.46
CA TRP A 573 10.18 1.55 -2.58
C TRP A 573 11.45 0.76 -2.84
N ASN A 574 12.30 0.64 -1.83
CA ASN A 574 13.60 -0.03 -1.97
C ASN A 574 13.43 -1.52 -2.32
N TYR A 575 12.45 -2.18 -1.69
CA TYR A 575 12.18 -3.59 -1.98
C TYR A 575 11.77 -3.82 -3.44
N LEU A 576 10.79 -3.06 -3.95
CA LEU A 576 10.34 -3.20 -5.33
C LEU A 576 11.47 -2.94 -6.33
N GLY A 577 12.32 -1.93 -6.05
CA GLY A 577 13.49 -1.63 -6.87
C GLY A 577 14.49 -2.79 -6.89
N ALA A 578 14.86 -3.30 -5.72
CA ALA A 578 15.77 -4.44 -5.60
C ALA A 578 15.20 -5.70 -6.27
N PHE A 579 13.91 -5.98 -6.06
CA PHE A 579 13.21 -7.12 -6.67
C PHE A 579 13.25 -7.04 -8.20
N PHE A 580 12.77 -5.95 -8.81
CA PHE A 580 12.73 -5.82 -10.26
C PHE A 580 14.14 -5.80 -10.88
N LYS A 581 15.12 -5.19 -10.20
CA LYS A 581 16.51 -5.20 -10.65
C LYS A 581 17.12 -6.60 -10.62
N LYS A 582 16.90 -7.38 -9.55
CA LYS A 582 17.36 -8.77 -9.48
C LYS A 582 16.68 -9.65 -10.56
N ILE A 583 15.38 -9.47 -10.79
CA ILE A 583 14.65 -10.15 -11.87
C ILE A 583 15.21 -9.78 -13.25
N PHE A 584 15.47 -8.49 -13.50
CA PHE A 584 16.09 -8.01 -14.72
C PHE A 584 17.46 -8.67 -14.97
N ASN A 585 18.27 -8.80 -13.91
CA ASN A 585 19.59 -9.44 -13.95
C ASN A 585 19.53 -10.98 -14.01
N GLY A 586 18.34 -11.55 -14.24
CA GLY A 586 18.19 -12.99 -14.48
C GLY A 586 17.95 -13.83 -13.22
N CYS A 587 17.82 -13.24 -12.04
CA CYS A 587 17.48 -14.00 -10.82
C CYS A 587 16.09 -14.67 -10.97
N ARG A 588 16.03 -15.98 -10.67
CA ARG A 588 14.80 -16.79 -10.69
C ARG A 588 14.64 -17.62 -9.41
N ASP A 589 15.51 -17.45 -8.43
CA ASP A 589 15.38 -18.00 -7.10
C ASP A 589 14.46 -17.08 -6.27
N PHE A 590 13.16 -17.40 -6.25
CA PHE A 590 12.15 -16.59 -5.56
C PHE A 590 12.23 -16.69 -4.05
N LEU A 591 12.85 -17.73 -3.49
CA LEU A 591 13.08 -17.84 -2.05
C LEU A 591 14.07 -16.76 -1.59
N SER A 592 15.17 -16.55 -2.33
CA SER A 592 16.13 -15.48 -2.05
C SER A 592 15.57 -14.07 -2.27
N LEU A 593 14.42 -13.95 -2.96
CA LEU A 593 13.76 -12.68 -3.22
C LEU A 593 12.66 -12.35 -2.19
N THR A 594 12.37 -13.23 -1.25
CA THR A 594 11.42 -12.92 -0.17
C THR A 594 11.91 -11.75 0.68
N PRO A 595 11.02 -10.94 1.29
CA PRO A 595 11.44 -9.81 2.12
C PRO A 595 12.43 -10.19 3.23
N GLY A 596 12.30 -11.37 3.82
CA GLY A 596 13.24 -11.86 4.84
C GLY A 596 14.64 -12.19 4.32
N ASN A 597 14.77 -12.55 3.03
CA ASN A 597 16.01 -13.11 2.46
C ASN A 597 16.70 -12.21 1.42
N ILE A 598 16.05 -11.14 0.95
CA ILE A 598 16.56 -10.32 -0.16
C ILE A 598 17.88 -9.58 0.16
N GLY A 599 18.33 -9.59 1.40
CA GLY A 599 19.61 -9.02 1.83
C GLY A 599 19.64 -7.48 1.88
N MET A 600 18.49 -6.84 2.09
CA MET A 600 18.41 -5.38 2.26
C MET A 600 18.55 -5.01 3.73
N ALA A 601 19.31 -3.94 4.02
CA ALA A 601 19.33 -3.34 5.34
C ALA A 601 17.92 -2.85 5.69
N TYR A 602 17.46 -3.15 6.91
CA TYR A 602 16.23 -2.57 7.44
C TYR A 602 16.40 -1.05 7.49
N ALA A 603 15.40 -0.31 7.02
CA ALA A 603 15.39 1.13 7.23
C ALA A 603 15.35 1.35 8.75
N ASN A 604 16.41 1.89 9.32
CA ASN A 604 16.40 2.35 10.70
C ASN A 604 15.24 3.35 10.84
N ARG A 605 14.26 2.99 11.66
CA ARG A 605 13.17 3.87 12.05
C ARG A 605 13.63 4.78 13.17
#